data_20b0658850630cebda0a8aa7c37666d6
#
_entry.id   20b0658850630cebda0a8aa7c37666d6
#
_cell.length_a   1.000
_cell.length_b   1.000
_cell.length_c   1.000
_cell.angle_alpha   90.00
_cell.angle_beta   90.00
_cell.angle_gamma   90.00
#
_symmetry.space_group_name_H-M   'P 1'
#
loop_
_entity.id
_entity.type
_entity.pdbx_description
1 polymer ?
#
loop_
_entity_poly.entity_id
_entity_poly.type
_entity_poly.pdbx_seq_one_letter_code
_entity_poly.pdbx_strand_id
1 'polypeptide(L)'
;MDFLRNKEVRLQIMLCIGVTVIGSVLSYFFCMKFYWVTFLTGCAITAISLIFTYRRYMKISSLSQDIDRLLHGEESIRFDDYGEGELAVLENEISKMTLRLLAQSGQLQKDKKYLADSLADISHQLKTPLTSLEILNAALSQEGIDFEQQSSLLHEQLLLLSRMEWLIDVLLKLSRLDAGTIKFENKSFPVEKLVQQATAPFDIMLDIKNIKMDISDIEEIQLYVYGDIKWLAEALSNVVKNCIESTPDGGQVKISAEENAMYVKLCVIDSGTGIAEEDIPHLFERFYRGKNSGKNGAGIGLALAKAIITQQNGRIIAENIMPCGAKFTIFFDRGVA
;
A
#
# COMPACT_ATOMS: atom_id res chain seq x y z
N MET A 1 37.38 15.59 26.63
CA MET A 1 38.82 15.18 26.51
C MET A 1 39.19 14.60 25.14
N ASP A 2 38.22 14.26 24.28
CA ASP A 2 38.47 13.58 23.00
C ASP A 2 39.02 14.49 21.86
N PHE A 3 38.80 15.81 21.95
CA PHE A 3 39.30 16.76 20.95
C PHE A 3 40.81 16.73 20.74
N LEU A 4 41.58 16.72 21.83
CA LEU A 4 43.05 16.67 21.79
C LEU A 4 43.62 15.25 21.46
N ARG A 5 42.73 14.22 21.46
CA ARG A 5 43.12 12.84 21.12
C ARG A 5 43.06 12.58 19.61
N ASN A 6 42.36 13.46 18.85
CA ASN A 6 42.26 13.37 17.41
C ASN A 6 43.65 13.64 16.74
N LYS A 7 44.12 12.69 15.90
CA LYS A 7 45.38 12.78 15.19
C LYS A 7 45.51 14.02 14.32
N GLU A 8 44.41 14.41 13.64
CA GLU A 8 44.38 15.56 12.75
C GLU A 8 44.54 16.88 13.52
N VAL A 9 43.87 17.01 14.66
CA VAL A 9 43.96 18.19 15.52
C VAL A 9 45.39 18.33 16.10
N ARG A 10 46.00 17.22 16.54
CA ARG A 10 47.39 17.22 17.01
C ARG A 10 48.38 17.61 15.92
N LEU A 11 48.21 17.07 14.71
CA LEU A 11 49.06 17.42 13.57
C LEU A 11 48.92 18.91 13.22
N GLN A 12 47.70 19.46 13.21
CA GLN A 12 47.42 20.87 12.96
C GLN A 12 48.09 21.76 14.01
N ILE A 13 47.98 21.42 15.30
CA ILE A 13 48.64 22.15 16.39
C ILE A 13 50.16 22.14 16.21
N MET A 14 50.75 20.96 15.95
CA MET A 14 52.20 20.84 15.74
C MET A 14 52.69 21.66 14.55
N LEU A 15 51.97 21.65 13.44
CA LEU A 15 52.29 22.47 12.26
C LEU A 15 52.20 23.96 12.57
N CYS A 16 51.12 24.40 13.22
CA CYS A 16 50.94 25.81 13.58
C CYS A 16 52.06 26.29 14.54
N ILE A 17 52.39 25.49 15.56
CA ILE A 17 53.49 25.81 16.47
C ILE A 17 54.83 25.82 15.72
N GLY A 18 55.09 24.84 14.84
CA GLY A 18 56.29 24.80 14.03
C GLY A 18 56.48 26.03 13.16
N VAL A 19 55.41 26.46 12.45
CA VAL A 19 55.44 27.67 11.60
C VAL A 19 55.65 28.94 12.43
N THR A 20 55.02 29.06 13.61
CA THR A 20 55.22 30.24 14.48
C THR A 20 56.62 30.31 15.06
N VAL A 21 57.21 29.19 15.46
CA VAL A 21 58.57 29.13 15.97
C VAL A 21 59.58 29.46 14.87
N ILE A 22 59.46 28.83 13.70
CA ILE A 22 60.34 29.09 12.56
C ILE A 22 60.27 30.55 12.13
N GLY A 23 59.05 31.11 12.00
CA GLY A 23 58.84 32.53 11.64
C GLY A 23 59.46 33.49 12.67
N SER A 24 59.35 33.16 13.97
CA SER A 24 59.89 34.01 15.04
C SER A 24 61.44 33.97 15.04
N VAL A 25 62.05 32.78 14.80
CA VAL A 25 63.49 32.61 14.69
C VAL A 25 64.05 33.33 13.48
N LEU A 26 63.41 33.21 12.31
CA LEU A 26 63.81 33.97 11.11
C LEU A 26 63.69 35.46 11.34
N SER A 27 62.63 35.98 11.94
CA SER A 27 62.46 37.39 12.27
C SER A 27 63.52 37.89 13.25
N TYR A 28 63.95 37.10 14.20
CA TYR A 28 65.02 37.43 15.11
C TYR A 28 66.36 37.66 14.35
N PHE A 29 66.69 36.77 13.39
CA PHE A 29 67.91 36.90 12.58
C PHE A 29 67.92 38.07 11.63
N PHE A 30 66.77 38.43 11.03
CA PHE A 30 66.67 39.48 10.01
C PHE A 30 66.31 40.87 10.56
N CYS A 31 65.54 40.93 11.68
CA CYS A 31 65.05 42.19 12.25
C CYS A 31 64.87 42.10 13.77
N MET A 32 65.92 42.36 14.50
CA MET A 32 66.05 42.19 15.96
C MET A 32 65.04 43.00 16.81
N LYS A 33 64.32 43.97 16.24
CA LYS A 33 63.31 44.80 16.94
C LYS A 33 61.89 44.31 16.80
N PHE A 34 61.55 43.44 15.82
CA PHE A 34 60.13 43.08 15.49
C PHE A 34 59.78 41.61 15.73
N TYR A 35 60.65 40.75 16.25
CA TYR A 35 60.37 39.34 16.47
C TYR A 35 59.18 39.10 17.42
N TRP A 36 58.92 40.01 18.39
CA TRP A 36 57.78 39.92 19.28
C TRP A 36 56.45 40.05 18.55
N VAL A 37 56.37 40.89 17.52
CA VAL A 37 55.19 41.12 16.74
C VAL A 37 54.84 39.86 15.93
N THR A 38 55.87 39.23 15.31
CA THR A 38 55.68 37.98 14.55
C THR A 38 55.29 36.81 15.44
N PHE A 39 55.84 36.72 16.64
CA PHE A 39 55.44 35.73 17.63
C PHE A 39 53.98 35.93 18.09
N LEU A 40 53.58 37.14 18.40
CA LEU A 40 52.27 37.49 18.91
C LEU A 40 51.18 37.27 17.83
N THR A 41 51.45 37.66 16.59
CA THR A 41 50.54 37.36 15.45
C THR A 41 50.42 35.87 15.18
N GLY A 42 51.52 35.10 15.25
CA GLY A 42 51.46 33.64 15.12
C GLY A 42 50.64 32.99 16.23
N CYS A 43 50.79 33.43 17.48
CA CYS A 43 49.98 32.90 18.60
C CYS A 43 48.47 33.27 18.40
N ALA A 44 48.15 34.47 17.91
CA ALA A 44 46.78 34.87 17.65
C ALA A 44 46.12 34.02 16.54
N ILE A 45 46.84 33.80 15.44
CA ILE A 45 46.37 32.95 14.34
C ILE A 45 46.14 31.50 14.80
N THR A 46 47.06 30.95 15.59
CA THR A 46 46.88 29.58 16.13
C THR A 46 45.70 29.49 17.09
N ALA A 47 45.49 30.48 17.95
CA ALA A 47 44.36 30.54 18.85
C ALA A 47 43.03 30.60 18.08
N ILE A 48 42.92 31.45 17.06
CA ILE A 48 41.74 31.57 16.20
C ILE A 48 41.46 30.24 15.49
N SER A 49 42.50 29.64 14.88
CA SER A 49 42.39 28.35 14.19
C SER A 49 41.87 27.24 15.11
N LEU A 50 42.39 27.16 16.35
CA LEU A 50 41.92 26.19 17.35
C LEU A 50 40.50 26.40 17.77
N ILE A 51 40.04 27.66 17.93
CA ILE A 51 38.66 27.97 18.26
C ILE A 51 37.69 27.50 17.13
N PHE A 52 38.05 27.77 15.87
CA PHE A 52 37.28 27.32 14.74
C PHE A 52 37.21 25.78 14.62
N THR A 53 38.36 25.12 14.80
CA THR A 53 38.44 23.65 14.77
C THR A 53 37.63 23.01 15.90
N TYR A 54 37.69 23.59 17.11
CA TYR A 54 36.90 23.14 18.25
C TYR A 54 35.36 23.28 18.01
N ARG A 55 34.92 24.43 17.49
CA ARG A 55 33.50 24.63 17.13
C ARG A 55 33.05 23.64 16.08
N ARG A 56 33.85 23.38 15.06
CA ARG A 56 33.58 22.40 14.02
C ARG A 56 33.47 20.97 14.58
N TYR A 57 34.38 20.61 15.47
CA TYR A 57 34.34 19.32 16.14
C TYR A 57 33.08 19.13 17.00
N MET A 58 32.70 20.14 17.76
CA MET A 58 31.48 20.11 18.57
C MET A 58 30.21 19.94 17.72
N LYS A 59 30.10 20.65 16.58
CA LYS A 59 28.98 20.48 15.64
C LYS A 59 28.90 19.06 15.07
N ILE A 60 30.02 18.47 14.65
CA ILE A 60 30.03 17.09 14.15
C ILE A 60 29.64 16.08 15.24
N SER A 61 30.10 16.30 16.47
CA SER A 61 29.76 15.43 17.61
C SER A 61 28.27 15.51 17.97
N SER A 62 27.67 16.72 17.94
CA SER A 62 26.22 16.85 18.19
C SER A 62 25.40 16.18 17.09
N LEU A 63 25.77 16.35 15.81
CA LEU A 63 25.11 15.70 14.69
C LEU A 63 25.13 14.16 14.83
N SER A 64 26.31 13.60 15.20
CA SER A 64 26.44 12.16 15.46
C SER A 64 25.52 11.67 16.58
N GLN A 65 25.39 12.44 17.67
CA GLN A 65 24.49 12.10 18.77
C GLN A 65 23.03 12.21 18.38
N ASP A 66 22.67 13.22 17.58
CA ASP A 66 21.30 13.41 17.12
C ASP A 66 20.85 12.29 16.17
N ILE A 67 21.75 11.84 15.28
CA ILE A 67 21.51 10.66 14.44
C ILE A 67 21.32 9.39 15.30
N ASP A 68 22.13 9.20 16.31
CA ASP A 68 22.05 8.03 17.19
C ASP A 68 20.73 8.00 17.99
N ARG A 69 20.26 9.16 18.48
CA ARG A 69 18.96 9.31 19.13
C ARG A 69 17.79 8.99 18.19
N LEU A 70 17.85 9.48 16.94
CA LEU A 70 16.84 9.16 15.92
C LEU A 70 16.75 7.67 15.63
N LEU A 71 17.90 6.99 15.51
CA LEU A 71 17.95 5.54 15.27
C LEU A 71 17.38 4.73 16.45
N HIS A 72 17.41 5.29 17.67
CA HIS A 72 16.82 4.68 18.86
C HIS A 72 15.35 5.06 19.11
N GLY A 73 14.72 5.81 18.18
CA GLY A 73 13.28 6.07 18.19
C GLY A 73 12.83 7.34 18.92
N GLU A 74 13.74 8.28 19.18
CA GLU A 74 13.36 9.61 19.70
C GLU A 74 12.84 10.50 18.54
N GLU A 75 11.52 10.68 18.45
CA GLU A 75 10.85 11.36 17.31
C GLU A 75 11.03 12.89 17.25
N SER A 76 11.70 13.56 18.19
CA SER A 76 11.65 15.02 18.35
C SER A 76 12.96 15.75 18.12
N ILE A 77 13.78 15.36 17.17
CA ILE A 77 14.98 16.12 16.86
C ILE A 77 14.66 17.11 15.73
N ARG A 78 14.67 18.41 16.06
CA ARG A 78 14.58 19.51 15.09
C ARG A 78 15.98 19.81 14.57
N PHE A 79 16.20 19.57 13.29
CA PHE A 79 17.37 20.06 12.56
C PHE A 79 17.13 21.53 12.16
N ASP A 80 17.05 22.44 13.15
CA ASP A 80 16.63 23.83 12.92
C ASP A 80 17.81 24.83 12.79
N ASP A 81 19.04 24.36 12.79
CA ASP A 81 20.19 25.27 12.68
C ASP A 81 20.68 25.37 11.22
N TYR A 82 19.99 26.20 10.43
CA TYR A 82 20.41 26.57 9.07
C TYR A 82 21.67 27.43 9.10
N GLY A 83 22.79 26.83 9.48
CA GLY A 83 24.11 27.46 9.34
C GLY A 83 24.49 27.54 7.86
N GLU A 84 25.14 28.61 7.46
CA GLU A 84 25.76 28.69 6.14
C GLU A 84 27.11 27.94 6.17
N GLY A 85 27.39 27.13 5.13
CA GLY A 85 28.69 26.47 4.95
C GLY A 85 28.59 24.98 4.57
N GLU A 86 29.72 24.38 4.24
CA GLU A 86 29.83 22.99 3.76
C GLU A 86 29.28 21.95 4.78
N LEU A 87 29.46 22.21 6.08
CA LEU A 87 28.94 21.34 7.15
C LEU A 87 27.42 21.38 7.21
N ALA A 88 26.79 22.54 6.96
CA ALA A 88 25.34 22.65 6.95
C ALA A 88 24.72 21.88 5.77
N VAL A 89 25.38 21.88 4.61
CA VAL A 89 24.94 21.07 3.46
C VAL A 89 25.02 19.57 3.80
N LEU A 90 26.13 19.11 4.41
CA LEU A 90 26.30 17.73 4.82
C LEU A 90 25.23 17.31 5.86
N GLU A 91 24.98 18.16 6.85
CA GLU A 91 23.97 17.98 7.89
C GLU A 91 22.57 17.81 7.28
N ASN A 92 22.21 18.66 6.33
CA ASN A 92 20.93 18.60 5.62
C ASN A 92 20.79 17.30 4.78
N GLU A 93 21.84 16.88 4.06
CA GLU A 93 21.78 15.63 3.29
C GLU A 93 21.70 14.39 4.20
N ILE A 94 22.44 14.34 5.31
CA ILE A 94 22.34 13.26 6.28
C ILE A 94 20.95 13.22 6.92
N SER A 95 20.39 14.37 7.28
CA SER A 95 19.03 14.49 7.82
C SER A 95 17.97 13.96 6.84
N LYS A 96 18.04 14.35 5.58
CA LYS A 96 17.17 13.81 4.53
C LYS A 96 17.30 12.29 4.37
N MET A 97 18.53 11.77 4.38
CA MET A 97 18.74 10.32 4.31
C MET A 97 18.16 9.60 5.52
N THR A 98 18.35 10.13 6.71
CA THR A 98 17.83 9.53 7.95
C THR A 98 16.31 9.53 7.96
N LEU A 99 15.67 10.64 7.59
CA LEU A 99 14.20 10.71 7.46
C LEU A 99 13.65 9.71 6.43
N ARG A 100 14.34 9.54 5.30
CA ARG A 100 13.96 8.53 4.30
C ARG A 100 14.09 7.11 4.84
N LEU A 101 15.16 6.80 5.55
CA LEU A 101 15.38 5.49 6.17
C LEU A 101 14.31 5.19 7.23
N LEU A 102 13.96 6.17 8.08
CA LEU A 102 12.89 6.03 9.07
C LEU A 102 11.53 5.80 8.41
N ALA A 103 11.22 6.56 7.35
CA ALA A 103 9.99 6.38 6.59
C ALA A 103 9.93 4.98 5.94
N GLN A 104 11.03 4.51 5.34
CA GLN A 104 11.11 3.17 4.75
C GLN A 104 10.99 2.07 5.81
N SER A 105 11.66 2.23 6.96
CA SER A 105 11.56 1.29 8.07
C SER A 105 10.12 1.21 8.61
N GLY A 106 9.47 2.37 8.79
CA GLY A 106 8.06 2.44 9.21
C GLY A 106 7.12 1.79 8.19
N GLN A 107 7.36 2.00 6.88
CA GLN A 107 6.59 1.35 5.83
C GLN A 107 6.79 -0.17 5.84
N LEU A 108 8.03 -0.64 5.94
CA LEU A 108 8.35 -2.06 6.01
C LEU A 108 7.68 -2.75 7.22
N GLN A 109 7.63 -2.07 8.35
CA GLN A 109 6.96 -2.59 9.55
C GLN A 109 5.44 -2.69 9.37
N LYS A 110 4.82 -1.70 8.69
CA LYS A 110 3.40 -1.76 8.31
C LYS A 110 3.13 -2.91 7.33
N ASP A 111 3.97 -3.06 6.31
CA ASP A 111 3.83 -4.13 5.32
C ASP A 111 3.99 -5.51 5.97
N LYS A 112 4.95 -5.67 6.89
CA LYS A 112 5.14 -6.91 7.66
C LYS A 112 3.93 -7.24 8.53
N LYS A 113 3.37 -6.24 9.21
CA LYS A 113 2.15 -6.42 10.02
C LYS A 113 0.98 -6.80 9.13
N TYR A 114 0.76 -6.07 8.04
CA TYR A 114 -0.28 -6.37 7.07
C TYR A 114 -0.19 -7.80 6.52
N LEU A 115 1.03 -8.27 6.21
CA LEU A 115 1.25 -9.64 5.75
C LEU A 115 0.90 -10.67 6.84
N ALA A 116 1.30 -10.42 8.10
CA ALA A 116 1.00 -11.31 9.21
C ALA A 116 -0.52 -11.39 9.48
N ASP A 117 -1.21 -10.25 9.49
CA ASP A 117 -2.66 -10.19 9.65
C ASP A 117 -3.37 -10.93 8.50
N SER A 118 -2.95 -10.70 7.25
CA SER A 118 -3.49 -11.40 6.08
C SER A 118 -3.30 -12.92 6.14
N LEU A 119 -2.14 -13.41 6.60
CA LEU A 119 -1.89 -14.85 6.77
C LEU A 119 -2.77 -15.46 7.87
N ALA A 120 -3.01 -14.73 8.96
CA ALA A 120 -3.91 -15.17 10.03
C ALA A 120 -5.35 -15.29 9.51
N ASP A 121 -5.82 -14.31 8.75
CA ASP A 121 -7.16 -14.34 8.15
C ASP A 121 -7.33 -15.48 7.15
N ILE A 122 -6.35 -15.68 6.25
CA ILE A 122 -6.34 -16.81 5.30
C ILE A 122 -6.44 -18.14 6.07
N SER A 123 -5.62 -18.31 7.11
CA SER A 123 -5.60 -19.53 7.91
C SER A 123 -6.97 -19.80 8.56
N HIS A 124 -7.60 -18.75 9.08
CA HIS A 124 -8.92 -18.86 9.68
C HIS A 124 -10.00 -19.21 8.64
N GLN A 125 -9.97 -18.57 7.45
CA GLN A 125 -10.94 -18.84 6.37
C GLN A 125 -10.78 -20.23 5.74
N LEU A 126 -9.58 -20.82 5.77
CA LEU A 126 -9.34 -22.20 5.33
C LEU A 126 -9.70 -23.22 6.41
N LYS A 127 -9.46 -22.91 7.68
CA LYS A 127 -9.73 -23.83 8.80
C LYS A 127 -11.22 -24.12 8.96
N THR A 128 -12.08 -23.11 8.80
CA THR A 128 -13.53 -23.27 8.97
C THR A 128 -14.14 -24.33 8.02
N PRO A 129 -13.99 -24.25 6.68
CA PRO A 129 -14.52 -25.29 5.78
C PRO A 129 -13.82 -26.62 5.96
N LEU A 130 -12.53 -26.66 6.32
CA LEU A 130 -11.82 -27.89 6.61
C LEU A 130 -12.44 -28.63 7.81
N THR A 131 -12.71 -27.91 8.91
CA THR A 131 -13.38 -28.49 10.08
C THR A 131 -14.79 -28.98 9.73
N SER A 132 -15.53 -28.25 8.87
CA SER A 132 -16.85 -28.71 8.40
C SER A 132 -16.73 -29.99 7.56
N LEU A 133 -15.71 -30.11 6.70
CA LEU A 133 -15.44 -31.33 5.94
C LEU A 133 -15.10 -32.53 6.85
N GLU A 134 -14.33 -32.32 7.92
CA GLU A 134 -14.03 -33.35 8.91
C GLU A 134 -15.30 -33.84 9.60
N ILE A 135 -16.21 -32.94 9.98
CA ILE A 135 -17.51 -33.30 10.60
C ILE A 135 -18.38 -34.09 9.63
N LEU A 136 -18.49 -33.62 8.37
CA LEU A 136 -19.27 -34.33 7.33
C LEU A 136 -18.70 -35.73 7.05
N ASN A 137 -17.38 -35.88 7.04
CA ASN A 137 -16.70 -37.13 6.84
C ASN A 137 -16.96 -38.08 8.02
N ALA A 138 -16.94 -37.61 9.24
CA ALA A 138 -17.29 -38.37 10.43
C ALA A 138 -18.76 -38.81 10.39
N ALA A 139 -19.67 -37.92 9.94
CA ALA A 139 -21.08 -38.24 9.76
C ALA A 139 -21.28 -39.35 8.70
N LEU A 140 -20.61 -39.27 7.55
CA LEU A 140 -20.67 -40.26 6.48
C LEU A 140 -20.12 -41.64 6.89
N SER A 141 -19.28 -41.68 7.91
CA SER A 141 -18.68 -42.93 8.42
C SER A 141 -19.56 -43.64 9.46
N GLN A 142 -20.75 -43.13 9.80
CA GLN A 142 -21.67 -43.79 10.74
C GLN A 142 -22.42 -44.93 10.07
N GLU A 143 -22.58 -46.06 10.79
CA GLU A 143 -23.36 -47.19 10.31
C GLU A 143 -24.86 -46.87 10.32
N GLY A 144 -25.57 -47.20 9.25
CA GLY A 144 -27.03 -47.07 9.17
C GLY A 144 -27.54 -45.74 8.59
N ILE A 145 -26.71 -45.00 7.92
CA ILE A 145 -27.13 -43.78 7.22
C ILE A 145 -28.02 -44.14 6.03
N ASP A 146 -29.18 -43.50 5.92
CA ASP A 146 -30.06 -43.58 4.76
C ASP A 146 -29.43 -42.99 3.50
N PHE A 147 -29.78 -43.50 2.33
CA PHE A 147 -29.26 -43.07 1.03
C PHE A 147 -29.50 -41.57 0.77
N GLU A 148 -30.67 -41.01 1.16
CA GLU A 148 -30.96 -39.63 1.02
C GLU A 148 -30.04 -38.72 1.88
N GLN A 149 -29.79 -39.14 3.12
CA GLN A 149 -28.87 -38.46 4.02
C GLN A 149 -27.43 -38.50 3.51
N GLN A 150 -27.00 -39.69 3.03
CA GLN A 150 -25.66 -39.84 2.43
C GLN A 150 -25.50 -38.94 1.21
N SER A 151 -26.48 -38.90 0.32
CA SER A 151 -26.47 -38.03 -0.87
C SER A 151 -26.40 -36.55 -0.50
N SER A 152 -27.17 -36.12 0.51
CA SER A 152 -27.15 -34.74 1.01
C SER A 152 -25.78 -34.34 1.59
N LEU A 153 -25.18 -35.18 2.43
CA LEU A 153 -23.86 -34.96 3.02
C LEU A 153 -22.76 -34.87 1.97
N LEU A 154 -22.80 -35.77 0.95
CA LEU A 154 -21.86 -35.72 -0.17
C LEU A 154 -22.02 -34.43 -1.00
N HIS A 155 -23.25 -33.97 -1.22
CA HIS A 155 -23.50 -32.73 -1.92
C HIS A 155 -22.94 -31.53 -1.15
N GLU A 156 -23.17 -31.49 0.16
CA GLU A 156 -22.61 -30.42 1.03
C GLU A 156 -21.08 -30.44 1.02
N GLN A 157 -20.47 -31.64 1.05
CA GLN A 157 -19.02 -31.78 0.94
C GLN A 157 -18.47 -31.26 -0.37
N LEU A 158 -19.12 -31.50 -1.50
CA LEU A 158 -18.74 -30.97 -2.81
C LEU A 158 -18.83 -29.43 -2.84
N LEU A 159 -19.87 -28.86 -2.25
CA LEU A 159 -20.00 -27.38 -2.16
C LEU A 159 -18.87 -26.75 -1.34
N LEU A 160 -18.48 -27.38 -0.22
CA LEU A 160 -17.36 -26.89 0.60
C LEU A 160 -16.02 -26.99 -0.14
N LEU A 161 -15.78 -28.09 -0.87
CA LEU A 161 -14.56 -28.24 -1.68
C LEU A 161 -14.50 -27.19 -2.79
N SER A 162 -15.57 -26.98 -3.54
CA SER A 162 -15.63 -25.94 -4.59
C SER A 162 -15.41 -24.54 -4.02
N ARG A 163 -15.92 -24.28 -2.81
CA ARG A 163 -15.68 -23.01 -2.12
C ARG A 163 -14.21 -22.85 -1.73
N MET A 164 -13.54 -23.91 -1.27
CA MET A 164 -12.10 -23.87 -0.94
C MET A 164 -11.25 -23.65 -2.20
N GLU A 165 -11.56 -24.36 -3.29
CA GLU A 165 -10.86 -24.16 -4.58
C GLU A 165 -10.97 -22.72 -5.06
N TRP A 166 -12.18 -22.15 -5.05
CA TRP A 166 -12.40 -20.75 -5.40
C TRP A 166 -11.60 -19.81 -4.49
N LEU A 167 -11.58 -20.05 -3.16
CA LEU A 167 -10.84 -19.23 -2.22
C LEU A 167 -9.35 -19.24 -2.51
N ILE A 168 -8.77 -20.42 -2.77
CA ILE A 168 -7.35 -20.59 -3.11
C ILE A 168 -7.04 -19.84 -4.42
N ASP A 169 -7.87 -19.96 -5.46
CA ASP A 169 -7.68 -19.29 -6.75
C ASP A 169 -7.66 -17.77 -6.57
N VAL A 170 -8.62 -17.21 -5.83
CA VAL A 170 -8.70 -15.77 -5.55
C VAL A 170 -7.48 -15.28 -4.77
N LEU A 171 -7.01 -16.04 -3.78
CA LEU A 171 -5.82 -15.70 -3.00
C LEU A 171 -4.55 -15.72 -3.85
N LEU A 172 -4.40 -16.70 -4.74
CA LEU A 172 -3.28 -16.76 -5.68
C LEU A 172 -3.31 -15.58 -6.66
N LYS A 173 -4.49 -15.19 -7.16
CA LYS A 173 -4.66 -14.02 -8.02
C LYS A 173 -4.27 -12.73 -7.27
N LEU A 174 -4.75 -12.54 -6.05
CA LEU A 174 -4.37 -11.39 -5.21
C LEU A 174 -2.86 -11.34 -4.94
N SER A 175 -2.26 -12.47 -4.60
CA SER A 175 -0.81 -12.55 -4.36
C SER A 175 0.01 -12.14 -5.60
N ARG A 176 -0.42 -12.58 -6.81
CA ARG A 176 0.24 -12.21 -8.06
C ARG A 176 0.05 -10.72 -8.41
N LEU A 177 -1.14 -10.17 -8.11
CA LEU A 177 -1.43 -8.74 -8.27
C LEU A 177 -0.53 -7.90 -7.34
N ASP A 178 -0.45 -8.25 -6.05
CA ASP A 178 0.40 -7.55 -5.07
C ASP A 178 1.88 -7.58 -5.44
N ALA A 179 2.34 -8.73 -5.93
CA ALA A 179 3.73 -8.88 -6.39
C ALA A 179 4.03 -8.15 -7.71
N GLY A 180 3.02 -7.57 -8.38
CA GLY A 180 3.19 -6.91 -9.68
C GLY A 180 3.69 -7.83 -10.79
N THR A 181 3.50 -9.15 -10.64
CA THR A 181 4.02 -10.16 -11.58
C THR A 181 3.11 -10.41 -12.79
N ILE A 182 1.91 -9.85 -12.76
CA ILE A 182 0.94 -9.99 -13.83
C ILE A 182 1.27 -9.02 -14.96
N LYS A 183 1.36 -9.55 -16.18
CA LYS A 183 1.46 -8.76 -17.39
C LYS A 183 0.08 -8.67 -18.03
N PHE A 184 -0.57 -7.53 -17.91
CA PHE A 184 -1.87 -7.28 -18.52
C PHE A 184 -1.75 -7.11 -20.04
N GLU A 185 -2.71 -7.70 -20.76
CA GLU A 185 -2.85 -7.47 -22.20
C GLU A 185 -3.67 -6.19 -22.44
N ASN A 186 -3.01 -5.04 -22.40
CA ASN A 186 -3.66 -3.76 -22.61
C ASN A 186 -4.13 -3.58 -24.06
N LYS A 187 -5.43 -3.71 -24.28
CA LYS A 187 -6.08 -3.54 -25.58
C LYS A 187 -7.33 -2.66 -25.42
N SER A 188 -7.72 -2.00 -26.51
CA SER A 188 -9.00 -1.30 -26.56
C SER A 188 -10.11 -2.31 -26.87
N PHE A 189 -11.22 -2.24 -26.14
CA PHE A 189 -12.40 -3.09 -26.36
C PHE A 189 -13.68 -2.35 -25.98
N PRO A 190 -14.84 -2.73 -26.54
CA PRO A 190 -16.12 -2.11 -26.20
C PRO A 190 -16.59 -2.48 -24.80
N VAL A 191 -17.17 -1.52 -24.08
CA VAL A 191 -17.75 -1.70 -22.73
C VAL A 191 -18.85 -2.76 -22.75
N GLU A 192 -19.64 -2.82 -23.79
CA GLU A 192 -20.67 -3.84 -24.01
C GLU A 192 -20.10 -5.26 -23.82
N LYS A 193 -18.98 -5.55 -24.50
CA LYS A 193 -18.31 -6.86 -24.42
C LYS A 193 -17.82 -7.17 -23.00
N LEU A 194 -17.33 -6.16 -22.27
CA LEU A 194 -16.90 -6.30 -20.89
C LEU A 194 -18.08 -6.68 -20.00
N VAL A 195 -19.21 -5.98 -20.15
CA VAL A 195 -20.41 -6.23 -19.35
C VAL A 195 -21.00 -7.61 -19.66
N GLN A 196 -21.11 -7.99 -20.94
CA GLN A 196 -21.58 -9.31 -21.35
C GLN A 196 -20.73 -10.44 -20.74
N GLN A 197 -19.38 -10.33 -20.75
CA GLN A 197 -18.50 -11.33 -20.15
C GLN A 197 -18.63 -11.39 -18.63
N ALA A 198 -18.86 -10.25 -17.97
CA ALA A 198 -18.97 -10.17 -16.52
C ALA A 198 -20.32 -10.69 -15.99
N THR A 199 -21.40 -10.57 -16.77
CA THR A 199 -22.76 -10.93 -16.35
C THR A 199 -23.16 -12.34 -16.74
N ALA A 200 -22.65 -12.87 -17.85
CA ALA A 200 -23.00 -14.20 -18.36
C ALA A 200 -22.97 -15.36 -17.32
N PRO A 201 -22.07 -15.39 -16.32
CA PRO A 201 -22.09 -16.45 -15.31
C PRO A 201 -23.32 -16.43 -14.38
N PHE A 202 -24.10 -15.34 -14.36
CA PHE A 202 -25.17 -15.14 -13.38
C PHE A 202 -26.59 -15.33 -13.93
N ASP A 203 -26.78 -15.68 -15.21
CA ASP A 203 -28.09 -15.83 -15.83
C ASP A 203 -29.02 -16.75 -15.03
N ILE A 204 -28.53 -17.92 -14.63
CA ILE A 204 -29.31 -18.88 -13.82
C ILE A 204 -29.65 -18.28 -12.43
N MET A 205 -28.73 -17.57 -11.82
CA MET A 205 -28.96 -16.96 -10.50
C MET A 205 -29.97 -15.84 -10.54
N LEU A 206 -29.95 -15.05 -11.60
CA LEU A 206 -30.94 -14.00 -11.88
C LEU A 206 -32.33 -14.58 -12.06
N ASP A 207 -32.46 -15.66 -12.84
CA ASP A 207 -33.72 -16.37 -13.06
C ASP A 207 -34.28 -16.96 -11.75
N ILE A 208 -33.42 -17.64 -10.95
CA ILE A 208 -33.86 -18.24 -9.67
C ILE A 208 -34.36 -17.18 -8.70
N LYS A 209 -33.68 -16.03 -8.61
CA LYS A 209 -34.07 -14.91 -7.74
C LYS A 209 -35.13 -13.97 -8.38
N ASN A 210 -35.50 -14.23 -9.63
CA ASN A 210 -36.38 -13.34 -10.41
C ASN A 210 -35.89 -11.88 -10.40
N ILE A 211 -34.57 -11.66 -10.47
CA ILE A 211 -33.94 -10.34 -10.50
C ILE A 211 -33.86 -9.84 -11.94
N LYS A 212 -34.36 -8.63 -12.17
CA LYS A 212 -34.26 -7.98 -13.48
C LYS A 212 -32.91 -7.32 -13.64
N MET A 213 -32.12 -7.77 -14.64
CA MET A 213 -30.88 -7.08 -15.05
C MET A 213 -31.19 -6.11 -16.19
N ASP A 214 -30.83 -4.84 -16.03
CA ASP A 214 -31.00 -3.77 -17.01
C ASP A 214 -29.63 -3.26 -17.48
N ILE A 215 -29.30 -3.53 -18.75
CA ILE A 215 -28.05 -3.10 -19.43
C ILE A 215 -28.35 -2.27 -20.68
N SER A 216 -29.60 -1.83 -20.86
CA SER A 216 -30.10 -1.16 -22.09
C SER A 216 -29.26 0.09 -22.43
N ASP A 217 -28.87 0.86 -21.46
CA ASP A 217 -28.05 2.08 -21.69
C ASP A 217 -26.68 1.79 -22.33
N ILE A 218 -26.16 0.56 -22.21
CA ILE A 218 -24.84 0.16 -22.73
C ILE A 218 -24.95 -0.34 -24.18
N GLU A 219 -26.05 -0.99 -24.53
CA GLU A 219 -26.28 -1.52 -25.88
C GLU A 219 -26.44 -0.41 -26.93
N GLU A 220 -26.88 0.78 -26.49
CA GLU A 220 -27.11 1.93 -27.37
C GLU A 220 -25.86 2.79 -27.60
N ILE A 221 -24.81 2.64 -26.76
CA ILE A 221 -23.66 3.54 -26.73
C ILE A 221 -22.37 2.78 -27.05
N GLN A 222 -21.66 3.18 -28.11
CA GLN A 222 -20.35 2.61 -28.46
C GLN A 222 -19.23 3.25 -27.61
N LEU A 223 -19.04 2.77 -26.39
CA LEU A 223 -17.95 3.18 -25.49
C LEU A 223 -16.81 2.17 -25.53
N TYR A 224 -15.59 2.67 -25.49
CA TYR A 224 -14.38 1.85 -25.49
C TYR A 224 -13.55 2.10 -24.21
N VAL A 225 -13.03 1.03 -23.64
CA VAL A 225 -12.10 1.04 -22.49
C VAL A 225 -10.79 0.40 -22.91
N TYR A 226 -9.68 0.83 -22.31
CA TYR A 226 -8.36 0.29 -22.52
C TYR A 226 -7.91 -0.53 -21.31
N GLY A 227 -7.47 -1.77 -21.53
CA GLY A 227 -7.05 -2.66 -20.46
C GLY A 227 -7.04 -4.14 -20.87
N ASP A 228 -6.98 -5.03 -19.89
CA ASP A 228 -7.13 -6.49 -20.09
C ASP A 228 -8.58 -6.88 -19.79
N ILE A 229 -9.31 -7.21 -20.84
CA ILE A 229 -10.74 -7.53 -20.75
C ILE A 229 -11.03 -8.71 -19.82
N LYS A 230 -10.15 -9.73 -19.75
CA LYS A 230 -10.38 -10.91 -18.91
C LYS A 230 -10.33 -10.55 -17.42
N TRP A 231 -9.31 -9.78 -17.05
CA TRP A 231 -9.16 -9.31 -15.67
C TRP A 231 -10.24 -8.30 -15.28
N LEU A 232 -10.57 -7.37 -16.19
CA LEU A 232 -11.62 -6.39 -15.91
C LEU A 232 -13.00 -7.04 -15.86
N ALA A 233 -13.28 -8.07 -16.67
CA ALA A 233 -14.51 -8.84 -16.59
C ALA A 233 -14.61 -9.59 -15.25
N GLU A 234 -13.52 -10.14 -14.75
CA GLU A 234 -13.46 -10.76 -13.41
C GLU A 234 -13.73 -9.74 -12.30
N ALA A 235 -13.12 -8.53 -12.39
CA ALA A 235 -13.38 -7.46 -11.43
C ALA A 235 -14.84 -7.04 -11.43
N LEU A 236 -15.41 -6.79 -12.61
CA LEU A 236 -16.82 -6.42 -12.76
C LEU A 236 -17.76 -7.55 -12.31
N SER A 237 -17.43 -8.81 -12.62
CA SER A 237 -18.19 -9.99 -12.17
C SER A 237 -18.28 -10.07 -10.65
N ASN A 238 -17.19 -9.77 -9.91
CA ASN A 238 -17.22 -9.71 -8.45
C ASN A 238 -18.13 -8.60 -7.91
N VAL A 239 -18.18 -7.45 -8.58
CA VAL A 239 -19.09 -6.34 -8.21
C VAL A 239 -20.53 -6.74 -8.49
N VAL A 240 -20.82 -7.26 -9.69
CA VAL A 240 -22.16 -7.72 -10.11
C VAL A 240 -22.67 -8.81 -9.18
N LYS A 241 -21.83 -9.79 -8.86
CA LYS A 241 -22.16 -10.85 -7.89
C LYS A 241 -22.59 -10.28 -6.55
N ASN A 242 -21.85 -9.31 -6.01
CA ASN A 242 -22.19 -8.68 -4.75
C ASN A 242 -23.53 -7.94 -4.81
N CYS A 243 -23.82 -7.24 -5.91
CA CYS A 243 -25.10 -6.59 -6.14
C CYS A 243 -26.26 -7.60 -6.20
N ILE A 244 -26.10 -8.72 -6.93
CA ILE A 244 -27.12 -9.79 -7.01
C ILE A 244 -27.35 -10.46 -5.65
N GLU A 245 -26.30 -10.72 -4.89
CA GLU A 245 -26.41 -11.30 -3.54
C GLU A 245 -27.15 -10.39 -2.56
N SER A 246 -26.95 -9.07 -2.67
CA SER A 246 -27.60 -8.04 -1.82
C SER A 246 -29.02 -7.69 -2.27
N THR A 247 -29.39 -8.01 -3.50
CA THR A 247 -30.71 -7.74 -4.05
C THR A 247 -31.72 -8.79 -3.58
N PRO A 248 -32.91 -8.39 -3.06
CA PRO A 248 -33.98 -9.31 -2.72
C PRO A 248 -34.58 -9.93 -3.99
N ASP A 249 -35.28 -11.05 -3.79
CA ASP A 249 -36.01 -11.72 -4.89
C ASP A 249 -37.03 -10.76 -5.54
N GLY A 250 -37.05 -10.72 -6.87
CA GLY A 250 -37.87 -9.80 -7.64
C GLY A 250 -37.30 -8.37 -7.75
N GLY A 251 -36.11 -8.11 -7.23
CA GLY A 251 -35.45 -6.81 -7.33
C GLY A 251 -34.81 -6.53 -8.69
N GLN A 252 -33.98 -5.50 -8.75
CA GLN A 252 -33.37 -5.05 -10.00
C GLN A 252 -31.87 -4.74 -9.79
N VAL A 253 -31.07 -5.09 -10.79
CA VAL A 253 -29.67 -4.64 -10.93
C VAL A 253 -29.54 -3.90 -12.26
N LYS A 254 -29.07 -2.65 -12.22
CA LYS A 254 -28.87 -1.82 -13.43
C LYS A 254 -27.38 -1.58 -13.64
N ILE A 255 -26.91 -1.76 -14.88
CA ILE A 255 -25.56 -1.40 -15.28
C ILE A 255 -25.63 -0.31 -16.34
N SER A 256 -24.95 0.81 -16.13
CA SER A 256 -24.92 1.94 -17.06
C SER A 256 -23.49 2.43 -17.25
N ALA A 257 -23.21 3.01 -18.40
CA ALA A 257 -21.92 3.60 -18.69
C ALA A 257 -22.07 5.02 -19.24
N GLU A 258 -21.17 5.90 -18.82
CA GLU A 258 -21.10 7.29 -19.27
C GLU A 258 -19.63 7.61 -19.59
N GLU A 259 -19.42 8.47 -20.57
CA GLU A 259 -18.06 8.94 -20.87
C GLU A 259 -17.99 10.47 -20.77
N ASN A 260 -16.83 10.95 -20.35
CA ASN A 260 -16.46 12.35 -20.45
C ASN A 260 -15.05 12.50 -21.07
N ALA A 261 -14.53 13.73 -21.09
CA ALA A 261 -13.23 14.02 -21.67
C ALA A 261 -12.04 13.29 -20.97
N MET A 262 -12.20 12.87 -19.71
CA MET A 262 -11.11 12.34 -18.89
C MET A 262 -11.20 10.83 -18.63
N TYR A 263 -12.41 10.29 -18.51
CA TYR A 263 -12.64 8.89 -18.14
C TYR A 263 -13.94 8.32 -18.72
N VAL A 264 -13.99 7.01 -18.79
CA VAL A 264 -15.23 6.22 -18.91
C VAL A 264 -15.67 5.78 -17.51
N LYS A 265 -16.92 6.04 -17.17
CA LYS A 265 -17.53 5.72 -15.89
C LYS A 265 -18.53 4.59 -16.09
N LEU A 266 -18.33 3.47 -15.40
CA LEU A 266 -19.26 2.34 -15.38
C LEU A 266 -19.92 2.27 -14.00
N CYS A 267 -21.24 2.26 -13.95
CA CYS A 267 -22.02 2.19 -12.73
C CYS A 267 -22.77 0.86 -12.65
N VAL A 268 -22.69 0.17 -11.51
CA VAL A 268 -23.52 -0.99 -11.17
C VAL A 268 -24.37 -0.60 -9.98
N ILE A 269 -25.69 -0.67 -10.12
CA ILE A 269 -26.67 -0.21 -9.14
C ILE A 269 -27.56 -1.38 -8.78
N ASP A 270 -27.76 -1.65 -7.50
CA ASP A 270 -28.70 -2.63 -7.00
C ASP A 270 -29.89 -1.98 -6.26
N SER A 271 -30.99 -2.70 -6.16
CA SER A 271 -32.16 -2.33 -5.37
C SER A 271 -32.20 -3.02 -4.00
N GLY A 272 -31.04 -3.37 -3.46
CA GLY A 272 -30.91 -4.05 -2.17
C GLY A 272 -31.08 -3.13 -0.96
N THR A 273 -30.66 -3.62 0.20
CA THR A 273 -30.77 -2.89 1.47
C THR A 273 -29.75 -1.75 1.62
N GLY A 274 -28.83 -1.62 0.65
CA GLY A 274 -27.71 -0.71 0.75
C GLY A 274 -26.60 -1.20 1.69
N ILE A 275 -25.61 -0.36 1.91
CA ILE A 275 -24.39 -0.60 2.71
C ILE A 275 -24.49 0.22 3.99
N ALA A 276 -24.20 -0.34 5.15
CA ALA A 276 -24.11 0.45 6.38
C ALA A 276 -23.02 1.52 6.23
N GLU A 277 -23.26 2.74 6.68
CA GLU A 277 -22.31 3.85 6.52
C GLU A 277 -20.93 3.53 7.10
N GLU A 278 -20.90 2.81 8.23
CA GLU A 278 -19.67 2.35 8.87
C GLU A 278 -18.90 1.30 8.05
N ASP A 279 -19.57 0.55 7.17
CA ASP A 279 -18.97 -0.50 6.34
C ASP A 279 -18.36 0.06 5.03
N ILE A 280 -18.82 1.22 4.53
CA ILE A 280 -18.38 1.80 3.25
C ILE A 280 -16.86 1.98 3.15
N PRO A 281 -16.15 2.53 4.17
CA PRO A 281 -14.70 2.70 4.12
C PRO A 281 -13.92 1.38 4.02
N HIS A 282 -14.49 0.31 4.58
CA HIS A 282 -13.85 -1.01 4.72
C HIS A 282 -14.27 -2.02 3.66
N LEU A 283 -15.26 -1.69 2.84
CA LEU A 283 -15.90 -2.61 1.89
C LEU A 283 -14.93 -3.31 0.93
N PHE A 284 -13.83 -2.64 0.59
CA PHE A 284 -12.79 -3.15 -0.30
C PHE A 284 -11.59 -3.73 0.43
N GLU A 285 -11.64 -3.86 1.76
CA GLU A 285 -10.61 -4.54 2.54
C GLU A 285 -10.77 -6.05 2.41
N ARG A 286 -9.66 -6.77 2.47
CA ARG A 286 -9.67 -8.23 2.37
C ARG A 286 -10.32 -8.82 3.61
N PHE A 287 -11.13 -9.87 3.40
CA PHE A 287 -11.84 -10.59 4.47
C PHE A 287 -12.86 -9.74 5.24
N TYR A 288 -13.04 -8.48 4.85
CA TYR A 288 -14.06 -7.65 5.46
C TYR A 288 -15.46 -8.10 5.05
N ARG A 289 -16.34 -8.17 6.02
CA ARG A 289 -17.77 -8.52 5.83
C ARG A 289 -18.61 -7.53 6.60
N GLY A 290 -19.45 -6.80 5.88
CA GLY A 290 -20.40 -5.90 6.48
C GLY A 290 -21.44 -6.63 7.34
N LYS A 291 -22.08 -5.93 8.25
CA LYS A 291 -23.09 -6.48 9.20
C LYS A 291 -24.24 -7.19 8.51
N ASN A 292 -24.61 -6.73 7.31
CA ASN A 292 -25.73 -7.24 6.53
C ASN A 292 -25.29 -8.24 5.45
N SER A 293 -24.01 -8.64 5.41
CA SER A 293 -23.52 -9.55 4.37
C SER A 293 -24.06 -10.97 4.56
N GLY A 294 -24.53 -11.60 3.47
CA GLY A 294 -25.01 -12.98 3.47
C GLY A 294 -23.97 -13.99 3.99
N LYS A 295 -24.44 -15.14 4.53
CA LYS A 295 -23.59 -16.14 5.20
C LYS A 295 -22.47 -16.74 4.31
N ASN A 296 -22.54 -16.59 3.00
CA ASN A 296 -21.70 -17.34 2.03
C ASN A 296 -20.49 -16.58 1.48
N GLY A 297 -20.31 -15.29 1.73
CA GLY A 297 -19.19 -14.50 1.19
C GLY A 297 -17.91 -14.66 2.01
N ALA A 298 -16.76 -14.83 1.36
CA ALA A 298 -15.45 -14.83 2.02
C ALA A 298 -14.86 -13.42 2.26
N GLY A 299 -15.55 -12.35 1.81
CA GLY A 299 -15.08 -10.97 1.95
C GLY A 299 -13.86 -10.63 1.07
N ILE A 300 -13.64 -11.36 -0.03
CA ILE A 300 -12.44 -11.18 -0.87
C ILE A 300 -12.78 -10.64 -2.27
N GLY A 301 -14.01 -10.86 -2.76
CA GLY A 301 -14.38 -10.53 -4.14
C GLY A 301 -14.24 -9.04 -4.47
N LEU A 302 -14.73 -8.14 -3.61
CA LEU A 302 -14.59 -6.69 -3.81
C LEU A 302 -13.16 -6.20 -3.64
N ALA A 303 -12.38 -6.81 -2.77
CA ALA A 303 -10.95 -6.54 -2.63
C ALA A 303 -10.19 -6.92 -3.90
N LEU A 304 -10.49 -8.09 -4.50
CA LEU A 304 -9.94 -8.50 -5.79
C LEU A 304 -10.34 -7.53 -6.91
N ALA A 305 -11.61 -7.14 -6.96
CA ALA A 305 -12.09 -6.16 -7.95
C ALA A 305 -11.31 -4.84 -7.85
N LYS A 306 -11.15 -4.28 -6.65
CA LYS A 306 -10.37 -3.07 -6.42
C LYS A 306 -8.90 -3.24 -6.83
N ALA A 307 -8.27 -4.36 -6.48
CA ALA A 307 -6.88 -4.63 -6.84
C ALA A 307 -6.69 -4.67 -8.37
N ILE A 308 -7.54 -5.38 -9.10
CA ILE A 308 -7.49 -5.47 -10.56
C ILE A 308 -7.68 -4.10 -11.20
N ILE A 309 -8.72 -3.37 -10.79
CA ILE A 309 -9.07 -2.06 -11.36
C ILE A 309 -7.91 -1.07 -11.12
N THR A 310 -7.36 -1.04 -9.90
CA THR A 310 -6.26 -0.14 -9.53
C THR A 310 -4.98 -0.45 -10.31
N GLN A 311 -4.65 -1.72 -10.50
CA GLN A 311 -3.49 -2.15 -11.29
C GLN A 311 -3.59 -1.80 -12.78
N GLN A 312 -4.80 -1.55 -13.26
CA GLN A 312 -5.06 -1.08 -14.63
C GLN A 312 -5.43 0.42 -14.69
N ASN A 313 -4.91 1.21 -13.74
CA ASN A 313 -5.09 2.68 -13.65
C ASN A 313 -6.55 3.13 -13.52
N GLY A 314 -7.43 2.24 -13.07
CA GLY A 314 -8.82 2.59 -12.76
C GLY A 314 -9.04 2.88 -11.28
N ARG A 315 -10.23 3.34 -10.95
CA ARG A 315 -10.68 3.56 -9.57
C ARG A 315 -12.09 3.03 -9.38
N ILE A 316 -12.36 2.42 -8.22
CA ILE A 316 -13.70 1.98 -7.82
C ILE A 316 -14.12 2.66 -6.53
N ILE A 317 -15.37 3.09 -6.45
CA ILE A 317 -16.01 3.63 -5.24
C ILE A 317 -17.38 2.97 -5.06
N ALA A 318 -17.88 2.98 -3.82
CA ALA A 318 -19.22 2.52 -3.47
C ALA A 318 -19.94 3.60 -2.68
N GLU A 319 -21.23 3.76 -2.93
CA GLU A 319 -22.10 4.72 -2.27
C GLU A 319 -23.52 4.14 -2.16
N ASN A 320 -24.31 4.60 -1.21
CA ASN A 320 -25.73 4.29 -1.13
C ASN A 320 -26.54 5.18 -2.06
N ILE A 321 -27.64 4.67 -2.55
CA ILE A 321 -28.63 5.45 -3.32
C ILE A 321 -29.96 5.53 -2.58
N MET A 322 -30.67 6.62 -2.82
CA MET A 322 -32.03 6.80 -2.27
C MET A 322 -33.10 6.25 -3.22
N PRO A 323 -34.17 5.61 -2.75
CA PRO A 323 -34.53 5.39 -1.34
C PRO A 323 -33.83 4.20 -0.70
N CYS A 324 -33.31 3.26 -1.46
CA CYS A 324 -32.54 2.09 -0.99
C CYS A 324 -31.70 1.52 -2.13
N GLY A 325 -30.61 0.80 -1.77
CA GLY A 325 -29.68 0.15 -2.70
C GLY A 325 -28.27 0.69 -2.61
N ALA A 326 -27.36 -0.01 -3.26
CA ALA A 326 -25.97 0.41 -3.38
C ALA A 326 -25.62 0.71 -4.85
N LYS A 327 -24.63 1.57 -5.02
CA LYS A 327 -24.06 1.92 -6.32
C LYS A 327 -22.55 1.80 -6.26
N PHE A 328 -22.03 0.97 -7.14
CA PHE A 328 -20.61 0.84 -7.39
C PHE A 328 -20.26 1.61 -8.66
N THR A 329 -19.29 2.49 -8.57
CA THR A 329 -18.81 3.29 -9.71
C THR A 329 -17.36 2.95 -10.00
N ILE A 330 -17.08 2.51 -11.23
CA ILE A 330 -15.77 2.21 -11.73
C ILE A 330 -15.38 3.29 -12.73
N PHE A 331 -14.20 3.86 -12.57
CA PHE A 331 -13.63 4.86 -13.48
C PHE A 331 -12.45 4.22 -14.20
N PHE A 332 -12.48 4.30 -15.54
CA PHE A 332 -11.36 3.90 -16.39
C PHE A 332 -10.77 5.15 -17.01
N ASP A 333 -9.50 5.43 -16.76
CA ASP A 333 -8.85 6.56 -17.38
C ASP A 333 -8.80 6.36 -18.92
N ARG A 334 -9.14 7.40 -19.67
CA ARG A 334 -8.86 7.44 -21.09
C ARG A 334 -7.34 7.52 -21.24
N GLY A 335 -6.69 6.38 -21.48
CA GLY A 335 -5.27 6.39 -21.83
C GLY A 335 -5.08 7.37 -22.99
N VAL A 336 -4.20 8.35 -22.78
CA VAL A 336 -3.74 9.20 -23.86
C VAL A 336 -3.12 8.27 -24.90
N ALA A 337 -3.82 8.14 -26.04
CA ALA A 337 -3.36 7.36 -27.18
C ALA A 337 -2.06 7.96 -27.74
#